data_04c9abf7153bcc4741c8b2bcc0d18888
#
_entry.id   04c9abf7153bcc4741c8b2bcc0d18888
#
_cell.length_a   1.000
_cell.length_b   1.000
_cell.length_c   1.000
_cell.angle_alpha   90.00
_cell.angle_beta   90.00
_cell.angle_gamma   90.00
#
_symmetry.space_group_name_H-M   'P 1'
#
loop_
_entity.id
_entity.type
_entity.pdbx_description
1 polymer ?
#
loop_
_entity_poly.entity_id
_entity_poly.type
_entity_poly.pdbx_seq_one_letter_code
_entity_poly.pdbx_strand_id
1 'polypeptide(L)'
;MPVIRIVLSAAILVLTAGCTPREAVDHPDFSGVYRPAGLEVQPCGRNEWMRRSFETDTFCNGDDSAFPFTAAGRERWKTYNVVDDPVLGCVEDFPRNAMRGRPMKITLGDDVAEIAYWFNNQWFVRTVHMDGAPAPADTPNSVTGYSTGHWVGDVLIVETTHTRGGPMYNDHKPNSTAAKFTERFWRAPDGANLLMDIAIEDPEVYTKPFLLNRQEWLATAPDYKLSQDACEPSSIWERRMRAKAEAEAGK
;
A
#
# COMPACT_ATOMS: atom_id res chain seq x y z
N MET A 1 -60.50 -62.12 22.54
CA MET A 1 -59.18 -61.85 21.97
C MET A 1 -59.06 -60.35 21.76
N PRO A 2 -58.28 -59.63 22.58
CA PRO A 2 -58.10 -58.17 22.39
C PRO A 2 -56.97 -57.88 21.41
N VAL A 3 -57.25 -57.00 20.46
CA VAL A 3 -56.29 -56.51 19.47
C VAL A 3 -55.52 -55.33 20.04
N ILE A 4 -54.23 -55.53 20.26
CA ILE A 4 -53.32 -54.45 20.69
C ILE A 4 -52.95 -53.60 19.50
N ARG A 5 -53.31 -52.32 19.52
CA ARG A 5 -52.83 -51.32 18.55
C ARG A 5 -51.54 -50.70 19.05
N ILE A 6 -50.45 -50.97 18.36
CA ILE A 6 -49.14 -50.32 18.60
C ILE A 6 -49.15 -48.97 17.84
N VAL A 7 -49.07 -47.88 18.59
CA VAL A 7 -48.89 -46.53 18.03
C VAL A 7 -47.39 -46.28 17.96
N LEU A 8 -46.82 -46.25 16.78
CA LEU A 8 -45.44 -45.78 16.59
C LEU A 8 -45.41 -44.25 16.57
N SER A 9 -44.85 -43.63 17.59
CA SER A 9 -44.54 -42.20 17.59
C SER A 9 -43.19 -41.97 16.91
N ALA A 10 -43.20 -41.33 15.72
CA ALA A 10 -42.01 -40.88 15.06
C ALA A 10 -41.55 -39.55 15.71
N ALA A 11 -40.43 -39.60 16.40
CA ALA A 11 -39.75 -38.39 16.92
C ALA A 11 -39.01 -37.73 15.75
N ILE A 12 -39.46 -36.56 15.32
CA ILE A 12 -38.74 -35.71 14.36
C ILE A 12 -37.61 -34.97 15.12
N LEU A 13 -36.38 -35.37 14.88
CA LEU A 13 -35.19 -34.66 15.36
C LEU A 13 -34.96 -33.44 14.47
N VAL A 14 -35.34 -32.24 14.95
CA VAL A 14 -35.01 -30.99 14.31
C VAL A 14 -33.56 -30.65 14.65
N LEU A 15 -32.66 -30.88 13.70
CA LEU A 15 -31.28 -30.37 13.77
C LEU A 15 -31.32 -28.86 13.49
N THR A 16 -31.34 -28.05 14.56
CA THR A 16 -31.03 -26.62 14.45
C THR A 16 -29.54 -26.49 14.20
N ALA A 17 -29.17 -26.17 12.95
CA ALA A 17 -27.83 -25.68 12.66
C ALA A 17 -27.63 -24.36 13.39
N GLY A 18 -27.02 -24.45 14.57
CA GLY A 18 -26.60 -23.27 15.33
C GLY A 18 -25.48 -22.58 14.54
N CYS A 19 -25.77 -21.41 13.96
CA CYS A 19 -24.71 -20.45 13.67
C CYS A 19 -24.04 -20.09 15.00
N THR A 20 -22.89 -20.69 15.26
CA THR A 20 -22.01 -20.17 16.33
C THR A 20 -21.60 -18.75 15.90
N PRO A 21 -21.82 -17.74 16.74
CA PRO A 21 -21.26 -16.42 16.47
C PRO A 21 -19.76 -16.59 16.31
N ARG A 22 -19.21 -16.12 15.19
CA ARG A 22 -17.76 -16.00 15.03
C ARG A 22 -17.29 -15.10 16.15
N GLU A 23 -16.50 -15.63 17.09
CA GLU A 23 -15.84 -14.79 18.08
C GLU A 23 -15.15 -13.65 17.32
N ALA A 24 -15.51 -12.42 17.63
CA ALA A 24 -14.83 -11.26 17.09
C ALA A 24 -13.39 -11.34 17.61
N VAL A 25 -12.45 -11.65 16.74
CA VAL A 25 -11.03 -11.56 17.06
C VAL A 25 -10.75 -10.06 17.24
N ASP A 26 -10.38 -9.69 18.46
CA ASP A 26 -10.08 -8.30 18.81
C ASP A 26 -8.71 -7.96 18.19
N HIS A 27 -8.74 -7.28 17.03
CA HIS A 27 -7.56 -6.78 16.37
C HIS A 27 -7.25 -5.36 16.85
N PRO A 28 -5.96 -4.93 16.85
CA PRO A 28 -5.60 -3.56 17.19
C PRO A 28 -6.31 -2.54 16.30
N ASP A 29 -6.91 -1.53 16.90
CA ASP A 29 -7.48 -0.42 16.15
C ASP A 29 -6.38 0.52 15.66
N PHE A 30 -6.18 0.57 14.34
CA PHE A 30 -5.25 1.49 13.66
C PHE A 30 -5.94 2.74 13.13
N SER A 31 -7.23 2.94 13.42
CA SER A 31 -7.94 4.14 12.97
C SER A 31 -7.30 5.40 13.55
N GLY A 32 -7.13 6.41 12.72
CA GLY A 32 -6.51 7.66 13.14
C GLY A 32 -5.78 8.39 12.01
N VAL A 33 -5.24 9.54 12.37
CA VAL A 33 -4.36 10.33 11.50
C VAL A 33 -2.93 10.23 12.01
N TYR A 34 -2.03 9.99 11.10
CA TYR A 34 -0.62 9.79 11.37
C TYR A 34 0.22 10.74 10.52
N ARG A 35 1.34 11.18 11.07
CA ARG A 35 2.37 11.88 10.31
C ARG A 35 3.62 11.03 10.22
N PRO A 36 4.44 11.17 9.17
CA PRO A 36 5.71 10.45 9.11
C PRO A 36 6.62 10.87 10.26
N ALA A 37 7.43 9.96 10.78
CA ALA A 37 8.38 10.23 11.86
C ALA A 37 9.48 11.23 11.47
N GLY A 38 9.68 11.44 10.17
CA GLY A 38 10.62 12.42 9.59
C GLY A 38 10.70 12.23 8.07
N LEU A 39 11.21 13.23 7.35
CA LEU A 39 11.48 13.15 5.91
C LEU A 39 12.62 12.17 5.57
N GLU A 40 13.23 11.58 6.57
CA GLU A 40 14.27 10.58 6.41
C GLU A 40 13.68 9.20 6.17
N VAL A 41 12.88 9.13 5.13
CA VAL A 41 12.49 7.89 4.49
C VAL A 41 13.74 7.32 3.83
N GLN A 42 14.59 6.77 4.65
CA GLN A 42 15.66 5.91 4.19
C GLN A 42 15.12 4.48 4.27
N PRO A 43 15.20 3.68 3.21
CA PRO A 43 14.88 2.26 3.28
C PRO A 43 15.54 1.56 4.45
N CYS A 44 16.55 2.18 5.00
CA CYS A 44 17.45 1.69 6.02
C CYS A 44 17.30 2.32 7.39
N GLY A 45 16.24 3.04 7.64
CA GLY A 45 15.87 3.61 8.95
C GLY A 45 17.04 4.01 9.84
N ARG A 46 17.00 5.15 10.51
CA ARG A 46 18.10 5.59 11.39
C ARG A 46 18.13 4.87 12.73
N ASN A 47 17.04 4.29 13.17
CA ASN A 47 17.04 3.63 14.45
C ASN A 47 17.52 2.17 14.33
N GLU A 48 18.18 1.71 15.38
CA GLU A 48 18.79 0.38 15.44
C GLU A 48 17.78 -0.75 15.25
N TRP A 49 16.51 -0.52 15.66
CA TRP A 49 15.44 -1.47 15.50
C TRP A 49 15.07 -1.66 14.03
N MET A 50 14.95 -0.60 13.27
CA MET A 50 14.67 -0.68 11.83
C MET A 50 15.82 -1.37 11.08
N ARG A 51 17.07 -1.13 11.48
CA ARG A 51 18.24 -1.79 10.90
C ARG A 51 18.30 -3.29 11.18
N ARG A 52 17.99 -3.71 12.39
CA ARG A 52 18.05 -5.13 12.79
C ARG A 52 16.99 -6.01 12.11
N SER A 53 15.91 -5.43 11.63
CA SER A 53 14.80 -6.16 11.00
C SER A 53 15.02 -6.44 9.51
N PHE A 54 16.09 -5.92 8.92
CA PHE A 54 16.41 -6.11 7.50
C PHE A 54 17.64 -7.02 7.36
N GLU A 55 17.42 -8.24 6.92
CA GLU A 55 18.53 -9.16 6.58
C GLU A 55 19.23 -8.82 5.25
N THR A 56 18.76 -7.79 4.52
CA THR A 56 19.31 -7.39 3.24
C THR A 56 19.48 -5.88 3.14
N ASP A 57 20.54 -5.37 3.75
CA ASP A 57 20.95 -3.96 3.70
C ASP A 57 21.40 -3.45 2.33
N THR A 58 21.24 -4.24 1.29
CA THR A 58 21.78 -3.93 -0.03
C THR A 58 21.20 -2.67 -0.66
N PHE A 59 19.98 -2.28 -0.26
CA PHE A 59 19.33 -1.06 -0.79
C PHE A 59 19.65 0.21 0.02
N CYS A 60 20.36 0.05 1.11
CA CYS A 60 20.61 1.10 2.08
C CYS A 60 21.77 2.02 1.72
N ASN A 61 22.61 1.63 0.79
CA ASN A 61 23.86 2.34 0.47
C ASN A 61 23.74 3.31 -0.71
N GLY A 62 22.52 3.56 -1.23
CA GLY A 62 22.34 4.36 -2.43
C GLY A 62 22.93 3.72 -3.69
N ASP A 63 23.32 2.45 -3.61
CA ASP A 63 23.84 1.71 -4.74
C ASP A 63 22.69 1.15 -5.60
N ASP A 64 22.36 1.86 -6.66
CA ASP A 64 21.35 1.44 -7.62
C ASP A 64 21.69 0.13 -8.34
N SER A 65 22.92 -0.33 -8.29
CA SER A 65 23.33 -1.63 -8.83
C SER A 65 22.72 -2.80 -8.05
N ALA A 66 22.38 -2.58 -6.79
CA ALA A 66 21.77 -3.56 -5.91
C ALA A 66 20.29 -3.86 -6.22
N PHE A 67 19.59 -2.97 -6.95
CA PHE A 67 18.20 -3.24 -7.33
C PHE A 67 18.12 -4.45 -8.28
N PRO A 68 17.25 -5.43 -7.97
CA PRO A 68 17.17 -6.67 -8.72
C PRO A 68 16.41 -6.50 -10.05
N PHE A 69 16.82 -5.54 -10.88
CA PHE A 69 16.18 -5.29 -12.16
C PHE A 69 16.32 -6.47 -13.12
N THR A 70 15.24 -6.76 -13.85
CA THR A 70 15.35 -7.43 -15.15
C THR A 70 16.08 -6.53 -16.15
N ALA A 71 16.51 -7.07 -17.29
CA ALA A 71 17.09 -6.27 -18.35
C ALA A 71 16.08 -5.21 -18.84
N ALA A 72 14.81 -5.58 -19.03
CA ALA A 72 13.74 -4.68 -19.45
C ALA A 72 13.43 -3.61 -18.38
N GLY A 73 13.40 -3.99 -17.09
CA GLY A 73 13.18 -3.05 -16.00
C GLY A 73 14.28 -1.99 -15.90
N ARG A 74 15.53 -2.41 -16.06
CA ARG A 74 16.68 -1.50 -16.07
C ARG A 74 16.66 -0.55 -17.27
N GLU A 75 16.28 -1.05 -18.43
CA GLU A 75 16.13 -0.21 -19.64
C GLU A 75 14.99 0.80 -19.46
N ARG A 76 13.83 0.38 -18.99
CA ARG A 76 12.70 1.28 -18.68
C ARG A 76 13.11 2.38 -17.71
N TRP A 77 13.90 2.07 -16.68
CA TRP A 77 14.39 3.06 -15.73
C TRP A 77 15.34 4.08 -16.38
N LYS A 78 16.33 3.60 -17.16
CA LYS A 78 17.33 4.45 -17.81
C LYS A 78 16.75 5.38 -18.88
N THR A 79 15.71 4.93 -19.56
CA THR A 79 15.06 5.66 -20.65
C THR A 79 13.85 6.47 -20.19
N TYR A 80 13.55 6.46 -18.88
CA TYR A 80 12.42 7.22 -18.35
C TYR A 80 12.60 8.71 -18.59
N ASN A 81 11.61 9.32 -19.21
CA ASN A 81 11.60 10.76 -19.43
C ASN A 81 10.85 11.45 -18.29
N VAL A 82 11.54 12.26 -17.51
CA VAL A 82 10.98 12.98 -16.35
C VAL A 82 9.82 13.91 -16.72
N VAL A 83 9.70 14.35 -17.98
CA VAL A 83 8.56 15.18 -18.41
C VAL A 83 7.24 14.40 -18.44
N ASP A 84 7.32 13.08 -18.47
CA ASP A 84 6.16 12.21 -18.45
C ASP A 84 5.74 11.81 -17.02
N ASP A 85 6.43 12.37 -16.00
CA ASP A 85 6.08 12.10 -14.61
C ASP A 85 4.72 12.70 -14.23
N PRO A 86 3.73 11.88 -13.83
CA PRO A 86 2.41 12.36 -13.48
C PRO A 86 2.40 13.39 -12.36
N VAL A 87 3.41 13.39 -11.48
CA VAL A 87 3.52 14.36 -10.40
C VAL A 87 3.66 15.80 -10.90
N LEU A 88 4.17 16.00 -12.11
CA LEU A 88 4.23 17.33 -12.75
C LEU A 88 2.83 17.88 -13.04
N GLY A 89 1.85 17.01 -13.23
CA GLY A 89 0.43 17.34 -13.35
C GLY A 89 -0.34 17.28 -12.02
N CYS A 90 0.37 17.28 -10.89
CA CYS A 90 -0.23 17.13 -9.55
C CYS A 90 -0.99 15.81 -9.35
N VAL A 91 -0.59 14.77 -10.06
CA VAL A 91 -1.12 13.42 -9.87
C VAL A 91 -0.09 12.59 -9.13
N GLU A 92 -0.44 12.17 -7.95
CA GLU A 92 0.33 11.23 -7.15
C GLU A 92 -0.44 9.93 -7.02
N ASP A 93 0.22 8.81 -7.22
CA ASP A 93 -0.38 7.50 -7.23
C ASP A 93 0.25 6.57 -6.19
N PHE A 94 -0.42 5.47 -5.92
CA PHE A 94 0.14 4.37 -5.17
C PHE A 94 1.13 3.59 -6.07
N PRO A 95 2.31 3.19 -5.58
CA PRO A 95 2.76 3.25 -4.18
C PRO A 95 3.48 4.55 -3.78
N ARG A 96 3.70 5.49 -4.69
CA ARG A 96 4.51 6.69 -4.47
C ARG A 96 4.02 7.53 -3.27
N ASN A 97 2.70 7.74 -3.15
CA ASN A 97 2.13 8.51 -2.06
C ASN A 97 2.38 7.84 -0.69
N ALA A 98 2.34 6.51 -0.62
CA ALA A 98 2.65 5.75 0.59
C ALA A 98 4.12 5.89 1.00
N MET A 99 5.03 5.99 0.03
CA MET A 99 6.47 6.02 0.26
C MET A 99 7.03 7.42 0.50
N ARG A 100 6.32 8.49 0.14
CA ARG A 100 6.79 9.88 0.25
C ARG A 100 6.65 10.51 1.62
N GLY A 101 6.18 9.78 2.62
CA GLY A 101 6.01 10.34 3.96
C GLY A 101 4.94 11.42 4.01
N ARG A 102 3.83 11.25 3.31
CA ARG A 102 2.65 12.11 3.41
C ARG A 102 1.89 11.79 4.69
N PRO A 103 1.18 12.74 5.32
CA PRO A 103 0.24 12.38 6.37
C PRO A 103 -0.72 11.30 5.89
N MET A 104 -0.95 10.29 6.73
CA MET A 104 -1.78 9.15 6.44
C MET A 104 -2.99 9.12 7.38
N LYS A 105 -4.14 8.75 6.85
CA LYS A 105 -5.33 8.45 7.64
C LYS A 105 -5.73 7.01 7.39
N ILE A 106 -5.99 6.27 8.46
CA ILE A 106 -6.56 4.92 8.41
C ILE A 106 -7.94 4.99 9.06
N THR A 107 -8.92 4.38 8.42
CA THR A 107 -10.25 4.13 8.96
C THR A 107 -10.52 2.63 8.81
N LEU A 108 -10.63 1.93 9.92
CA LEU A 108 -10.93 0.49 9.92
C LEU A 108 -12.44 0.27 9.98
N GLY A 109 -12.90 -0.72 9.24
CA GLY A 109 -14.25 -1.26 9.30
C GLY A 109 -14.19 -2.77 9.08
N ASP A 110 -15.30 -3.46 9.36
CA ASP A 110 -15.34 -4.93 9.34
C ASP A 110 -15.12 -5.51 7.93
N ASP A 111 -15.79 -4.95 6.94
CA ASP A 111 -15.72 -5.42 5.54
C ASP A 111 -14.82 -4.55 4.67
N VAL A 112 -14.65 -3.28 5.06
CA VAL A 112 -13.90 -2.29 4.29
C VAL A 112 -13.08 -1.43 5.24
N ALA A 113 -11.80 -1.28 4.93
CA ALA A 113 -10.94 -0.26 5.50
C ALA A 113 -10.58 0.79 4.45
N GLU A 114 -10.22 1.98 4.89
CA GLU A 114 -9.69 3.04 4.04
C GLU A 114 -8.30 3.43 4.50
N ILE A 115 -7.36 3.52 3.57
CA ILE A 115 -6.04 4.11 3.78
C ILE A 115 -5.92 5.31 2.85
N ALA A 116 -5.71 6.48 3.43
CA ALA A 116 -5.68 7.73 2.69
C ALA A 116 -4.37 8.49 2.97
N TYR A 117 -3.83 9.14 1.95
CA TYR A 117 -2.65 9.99 2.05
C TYR A 117 -3.00 11.43 1.67
N TRP A 118 -2.47 12.38 2.45
CA TRP A 118 -2.72 13.81 2.22
C TRP A 118 -1.83 14.35 1.12
N PHE A 119 -2.42 14.85 0.06
CA PHE A 119 -1.71 15.50 -1.04
C PHE A 119 -2.60 16.52 -1.72
N ASN A 120 -2.05 17.66 -2.10
CA ASN A 120 -2.75 18.71 -2.82
C ASN A 120 -4.06 19.14 -2.15
N ASN A 121 -4.02 19.39 -0.83
CA ASN A 121 -5.16 19.79 0.00
C ASN A 121 -6.35 18.81 -0.01
N GLN A 122 -6.11 17.54 -0.33
CA GLN A 122 -7.13 16.50 -0.33
C GLN A 122 -6.58 15.14 0.13
N TRP A 123 -7.48 14.28 0.55
CA TRP A 123 -7.16 12.89 0.84
C TRP A 123 -7.25 12.04 -0.42
N PHE A 124 -6.17 11.38 -0.74
CA PHE A 124 -6.14 10.29 -1.71
C PHE A 124 -6.56 9.02 -1.02
N VAL A 125 -7.82 8.62 -1.20
CA VAL A 125 -8.41 7.49 -0.48
C VAL A 125 -8.26 6.23 -1.31
N ARG A 126 -7.77 5.18 -0.67
CA ARG A 126 -7.68 3.82 -1.19
C ARG A 126 -8.57 2.93 -0.35
N THR A 127 -9.52 2.26 -1.00
CA THR A 127 -10.40 1.27 -0.39
C THR A 127 -9.66 -0.06 -0.26
N VAL A 128 -9.74 -0.68 0.90
CA VAL A 128 -9.18 -2.00 1.20
C VAL A 128 -10.33 -2.94 1.54
N HIS A 129 -10.54 -3.97 0.71
CA HIS A 129 -11.56 -4.98 0.91
C HIS A 129 -11.11 -6.01 1.95
N MET A 130 -11.73 -6.01 3.12
CA MET A 130 -11.33 -6.84 4.27
C MET A 130 -11.92 -8.25 4.23
N ASP A 131 -12.82 -8.52 3.28
CA ASP A 131 -13.40 -9.84 3.01
C ASP A 131 -12.44 -10.78 2.24
N GLY A 132 -11.28 -10.25 1.79
CA GLY A 132 -10.30 -11.00 1.00
C GLY A 132 -10.75 -11.34 -0.41
N ALA A 133 -11.85 -10.73 -0.90
CA ALA A 133 -12.36 -10.98 -2.24
C ALA A 133 -11.34 -10.53 -3.29
N PRO A 134 -10.99 -11.40 -4.27
CA PRO A 134 -10.08 -11.01 -5.34
C PRO A 134 -10.72 -9.91 -6.21
N ALA A 135 -9.85 -9.16 -6.89
CA ALA A 135 -10.32 -8.16 -7.85
C ALA A 135 -11.25 -8.81 -8.89
N PRO A 136 -12.40 -8.20 -9.21
CA PRO A 136 -13.21 -8.60 -10.35
C PRO A 136 -12.37 -8.69 -11.64
N ALA A 137 -12.71 -9.63 -12.54
CA ALA A 137 -11.89 -9.90 -13.73
C ALA A 137 -11.74 -8.70 -14.68
N ASP A 138 -12.66 -7.77 -14.63
CA ASP A 138 -12.71 -6.54 -15.44
C ASP A 138 -12.22 -5.29 -14.68
N THR A 139 -11.60 -5.47 -13.52
CA THR A 139 -11.06 -4.33 -12.73
C THR A 139 -10.02 -3.55 -13.53
N PRO A 140 -10.25 -2.26 -13.79
CA PRO A 140 -9.29 -1.46 -14.52
C PRO A 140 -8.08 -1.09 -13.64
N ASN A 141 -6.93 -0.90 -14.27
CA ASN A 141 -5.79 -0.30 -13.60
C ASN A 141 -6.08 1.16 -13.22
N SER A 142 -5.72 1.54 -12.00
CA SER A 142 -6.03 2.86 -11.45
C SER A 142 -4.85 3.45 -10.67
N VAL A 143 -4.97 4.70 -10.27
CA VAL A 143 -3.97 5.39 -9.43
C VAL A 143 -3.87 4.82 -8.01
N THR A 144 -4.92 4.15 -7.53
CA THR A 144 -4.98 3.53 -6.20
C THR A 144 -4.86 2.02 -6.23
N GLY A 145 -5.03 1.42 -7.42
CA GLY A 145 -5.11 -0.03 -7.56
C GLY A 145 -6.39 -0.62 -6.96
N TYR A 146 -6.38 -1.94 -6.81
CA TYR A 146 -7.35 -2.71 -6.05
C TYR A 146 -6.65 -3.35 -4.86
N SER A 147 -7.16 -3.12 -3.65
CA SER A 147 -6.53 -3.58 -2.42
C SER A 147 -7.43 -4.53 -1.65
N THR A 148 -6.86 -5.63 -1.17
CA THR A 148 -7.46 -6.55 -0.21
C THR A 148 -6.68 -6.55 1.07
N GLY A 149 -7.37 -6.73 2.20
CA GLY A 149 -6.77 -6.74 3.52
C GLY A 149 -7.15 -7.96 4.33
N HIS A 150 -6.25 -8.39 5.19
CA HIS A 150 -6.53 -9.43 6.19
C HIS A 150 -5.59 -9.29 7.38
N TRP A 151 -5.98 -9.87 8.50
CA TRP A 151 -5.18 -9.85 9.71
C TRP A 151 -4.36 -11.13 9.86
N VAL A 152 -3.12 -10.98 10.30
CA VAL A 152 -2.25 -12.08 10.76
C VAL A 152 -1.78 -11.73 12.18
N GLY A 153 -2.47 -12.27 13.18
CA GLY A 153 -2.31 -11.80 14.56
C GLY A 153 -2.63 -10.30 14.65
N ASP A 154 -1.69 -9.51 15.16
CA ASP A 154 -1.83 -8.05 15.32
C ASP A 154 -1.29 -7.25 14.12
N VAL A 155 -1.00 -7.92 13.01
CA VAL A 155 -0.49 -7.28 11.79
C VAL A 155 -1.57 -7.24 10.73
N LEU A 156 -1.91 -6.05 10.24
CA LEU A 156 -2.75 -5.87 9.07
C LEU A 156 -1.88 -6.02 7.81
N ILE A 157 -2.23 -6.99 6.98
CA ILE A 157 -1.62 -7.21 5.66
C ILE A 157 -2.55 -6.61 4.60
N VAL A 158 -2.01 -5.78 3.74
CA VAL A 158 -2.75 -5.20 2.60
C VAL A 158 -2.01 -5.55 1.31
N GLU A 159 -2.70 -6.23 0.40
CA GLU A 159 -2.18 -6.56 -0.91
C GLU A 159 -2.85 -5.68 -1.97
N THR A 160 -2.06 -5.05 -2.83
CA THR A 160 -2.56 -4.13 -3.87
C THR A 160 -2.06 -4.57 -5.24
N THR A 161 -3.01 -4.69 -6.15
CA THR A 161 -2.80 -5.00 -7.58
C THR A 161 -3.52 -3.96 -8.44
N HIS A 162 -3.55 -4.13 -9.76
CA HIS A 162 -4.27 -3.25 -10.69
C HIS A 162 -3.85 -1.77 -10.57
N THR A 163 -2.60 -1.52 -10.20
CA THR A 163 -2.03 -0.18 -10.31
C THR A 163 -1.73 0.13 -11.78
N ARG A 164 -1.73 1.41 -12.12
CA ARG A 164 -1.45 1.81 -13.52
C ARG A 164 0.04 1.69 -13.90
N GLY A 165 0.91 1.32 -12.95
CA GLY A 165 2.35 1.35 -13.15
C GLY A 165 2.90 2.78 -13.19
N GLY A 166 4.22 2.90 -13.34
CA GLY A 166 4.89 4.19 -13.42
C GLY A 166 6.06 4.32 -12.44
N PRO A 167 6.53 5.54 -12.19
CA PRO A 167 7.65 5.77 -11.27
C PRO A 167 7.21 5.66 -9.81
N MET A 168 8.00 4.95 -8.99
CA MET A 168 7.73 4.78 -7.56
C MET A 168 8.42 5.82 -6.68
N TYR A 169 9.60 6.29 -7.09
CA TYR A 169 10.43 7.23 -6.33
C TYR A 169 10.74 8.48 -7.13
N ASN A 170 11.41 9.45 -6.50
CA ASN A 170 11.91 10.65 -7.17
C ASN A 170 13.01 10.34 -8.21
N ASP A 171 13.69 9.21 -8.08
CA ASP A 171 14.66 8.68 -9.02
C ASP A 171 14.03 7.83 -10.14
N HIS A 172 12.69 7.81 -10.20
CA HIS A 172 11.88 7.21 -11.26
C HIS A 172 12.04 5.70 -11.45
N LYS A 173 12.43 4.97 -10.39
CA LYS A 173 12.41 3.50 -10.44
C LYS A 173 11.01 3.01 -10.79
N PRO A 174 10.86 2.22 -11.86
CA PRO A 174 9.55 1.89 -12.40
C PRO A 174 8.85 0.75 -11.66
N ASN A 175 7.54 0.70 -11.78
CA ASN A 175 6.74 -0.50 -11.65
C ASN A 175 5.87 -0.68 -12.89
N SER A 176 5.43 -1.92 -13.14
CA SER A 176 4.51 -2.27 -14.22
C SER A 176 3.08 -2.42 -13.72
N THR A 177 2.16 -2.65 -14.64
CA THR A 177 0.77 -3.00 -14.31
C THR A 177 0.62 -4.42 -13.76
N ALA A 178 1.66 -5.25 -13.88
CA ALA A 178 1.74 -6.59 -13.28
C ALA A 178 2.24 -6.57 -11.82
N ALA A 179 2.60 -5.40 -11.31
CA ALA A 179 3.10 -5.26 -9.94
C ALA A 179 2.05 -5.65 -8.90
N LYS A 180 2.49 -6.42 -7.91
CA LYS A 180 1.79 -6.67 -6.66
C LYS A 180 2.57 -6.01 -5.52
N PHE A 181 1.89 -5.23 -4.73
CA PHE A 181 2.44 -4.61 -3.53
C PHE A 181 1.87 -5.30 -2.29
N THR A 182 2.71 -5.51 -1.29
CA THR A 182 2.29 -6.03 0.01
C THR A 182 2.72 -5.04 1.08
N GLU A 183 1.75 -4.44 1.76
CA GLU A 183 1.97 -3.59 2.92
C GLU A 183 1.68 -4.39 4.19
N ARG A 184 2.44 -4.14 5.25
CA ARG A 184 2.22 -4.69 6.58
C ARG A 184 2.20 -3.53 7.56
N PHE A 185 1.15 -3.45 8.36
CA PHE A 185 0.98 -2.44 9.39
C PHE A 185 0.91 -3.10 10.76
N TRP A 186 1.65 -2.58 11.71
CA TRP A 186 1.63 -3.06 13.10
C TRP A 186 1.97 -1.93 14.06
N ARG A 187 1.62 -2.10 15.35
CA ARG A 187 1.98 -1.12 16.38
C ARG A 187 3.48 -1.12 16.63
N ALA A 188 4.05 0.06 16.76
CA ALA A 188 5.39 0.22 17.29
C ALA A 188 5.45 -0.24 18.77
N PRO A 189 6.63 -0.53 19.33
CA PRO A 189 6.77 -0.97 20.73
C PRO A 189 6.22 0.02 21.76
N ASP A 190 6.07 1.29 21.42
CA ASP A 190 5.44 2.32 22.28
C ASP A 190 3.90 2.21 22.33
N GLY A 191 3.31 1.36 21.50
CA GLY A 191 1.87 1.13 21.43
C GLY A 191 1.05 2.25 20.77
N ALA A 192 1.65 3.39 20.48
CA ALA A 192 0.97 4.56 19.91
C ALA A 192 1.22 4.72 18.41
N ASN A 193 2.47 4.58 18.00
CA ASN A 193 2.89 4.75 16.62
C ASN A 193 2.62 3.50 15.78
N LEU A 194 2.59 3.67 14.46
CA LEU A 194 2.51 2.56 13.51
C LEU A 194 3.83 2.37 12.78
N LEU A 195 4.15 1.13 12.54
CA LEU A 195 5.19 0.72 11.64
C LEU A 195 4.55 0.17 10.37
N MET A 196 5.13 0.47 9.23
CA MET A 196 4.66 0.00 7.93
C MET A 196 5.84 -0.49 7.11
N ASP A 197 5.73 -1.69 6.58
CA ASP A 197 6.55 -2.19 5.48
C ASP A 197 5.76 -2.14 4.18
N ILE A 198 6.44 -1.87 3.07
CA ILE A 198 5.90 -2.07 1.74
C ILE A 198 6.91 -2.86 0.91
N ALA A 199 6.48 -3.97 0.34
CA ALA A 199 7.25 -4.80 -0.58
C ALA A 199 6.61 -4.82 -1.97
N ILE A 200 7.41 -5.12 -2.98
CA ILE A 200 6.95 -5.29 -4.36
C ILE A 200 7.35 -6.66 -4.91
N GLU A 201 6.44 -7.24 -5.67
CA GLU A 201 6.67 -8.33 -6.61
C GLU A 201 6.21 -7.83 -8.00
N ASP A 202 7.14 -7.72 -8.94
CA ASP A 202 6.87 -7.25 -10.30
C ASP A 202 7.80 -7.97 -11.28
N PRO A 203 7.38 -9.11 -11.84
CA PRO A 203 8.23 -9.97 -12.65
C PRO A 203 8.64 -9.34 -13.99
N GLU A 204 7.95 -8.29 -14.45
CA GLU A 204 8.35 -7.56 -15.66
C GLU A 204 9.55 -6.65 -15.40
N VAL A 205 9.65 -6.12 -14.18
CA VAL A 205 10.65 -5.10 -13.82
C VAL A 205 11.76 -5.67 -12.94
N TYR A 206 11.44 -6.61 -12.04
CA TYR A 206 12.37 -7.13 -11.04
C TYR A 206 12.47 -8.66 -11.09
N THR A 207 13.66 -9.18 -10.85
CA THR A 207 13.96 -10.63 -10.89
C THR A 207 13.49 -11.37 -9.65
N LYS A 208 13.16 -10.67 -8.57
CA LYS A 208 12.66 -11.23 -7.31
C LYS A 208 11.88 -10.18 -6.52
N PRO A 209 10.98 -10.59 -5.63
CA PRO A 209 10.36 -9.67 -4.66
C PRO A 209 11.40 -9.05 -3.74
N PHE A 210 11.14 -7.82 -3.31
CA PHE A 210 11.98 -7.14 -2.33
C PHE A 210 11.20 -6.07 -1.57
N LEU A 211 11.76 -5.66 -0.43
CA LEU A 211 11.21 -4.59 0.39
C LEU A 211 11.56 -3.23 -0.23
N LEU A 212 10.51 -2.46 -0.55
CA LEU A 212 10.66 -1.10 -1.08
C LEU A 212 10.99 -0.09 0.01
N ASN A 213 10.29 -0.19 1.15
CA ASN A 213 10.37 0.81 2.19
C ASN A 213 9.91 0.26 3.54
N ARG A 214 10.42 0.87 4.60
CA ARG A 214 9.92 0.75 5.97
C ARG A 214 9.78 2.14 6.57
N GLN A 215 8.65 2.42 7.17
CA GLN A 215 8.33 3.71 7.75
C GLN A 215 7.74 3.57 9.15
N GLU A 216 8.05 4.56 9.98
CA GLU A 216 7.33 4.80 11.22
C GLU A 216 6.38 5.98 11.04
N TRP A 217 5.17 5.81 11.52
CA TRP A 217 4.09 6.77 11.46
C TRP A 217 3.68 7.17 12.86
N LEU A 218 3.90 8.43 13.21
CA LEU A 218 3.59 8.97 14.52
C LEU A 218 2.10 9.31 14.59
N ALA A 219 1.40 8.79 15.61
CA ALA A 219 0.03 9.18 15.89
C ALA A 219 -0.04 10.69 16.14
N THR A 220 -1.05 11.34 15.57
CA THR A 220 -1.25 12.78 15.74
C THR A 220 -2.20 13.10 16.88
N ALA A 221 -2.04 14.27 17.47
CA ALA A 221 -3.02 14.80 18.40
C ALA A 221 -4.35 15.13 17.66
N PRO A 222 -5.50 15.18 18.38
CA PRO A 222 -6.80 15.46 17.74
C PRO A 222 -6.90 16.83 17.04
N ASP A 223 -6.07 17.78 17.44
CA ASP A 223 -6.00 19.14 16.88
C ASP A 223 -4.92 19.30 15.79
N TYR A 224 -4.33 18.19 15.34
CA TYR A 224 -3.31 18.21 14.30
C TYR A 224 -3.84 18.86 13.02
N LYS A 225 -3.10 19.85 12.55
CA LYS A 225 -3.43 20.56 11.33
C LYS A 225 -2.58 20.06 10.17
N LEU A 226 -3.27 19.59 9.15
CA LEU A 226 -2.63 19.24 7.89
C LEU A 226 -2.03 20.50 7.24
N SER A 227 -0.87 20.34 6.60
CA SER A 227 -0.28 21.44 5.83
C SER A 227 -1.18 21.85 4.67
N GLN A 228 -1.26 23.16 4.43
CA GLN A 228 -1.86 23.70 3.22
C GLN A 228 -0.80 23.60 2.11
N ASP A 229 -0.84 22.53 1.35
CA ASP A 229 0.19 22.20 0.37
C ASP A 229 -0.47 22.02 -1.01
N ALA A 230 -0.86 23.16 -1.61
CA ALA A 230 -1.41 23.14 -2.94
C ALA A 230 -0.31 22.85 -3.96
N CYS A 231 -0.45 21.75 -4.66
CA CYS A 231 0.35 21.49 -5.85
C CYS A 231 -0.20 22.33 -6.99
N GLU A 232 0.67 23.09 -7.63
CA GLU A 232 0.32 23.76 -8.87
C GLU A 232 0.98 23.03 -10.05
N PRO A 233 0.22 22.64 -11.09
CA PRO A 233 0.79 22.09 -12.29
C PRO A 233 1.83 23.04 -12.86
N SER A 234 3.06 22.58 -12.95
CA SER A 234 4.18 23.43 -13.31
C SER A 234 4.30 23.55 -14.83
N SER A 235 3.37 24.27 -15.45
CA SER A 235 3.38 24.52 -16.90
C SER A 235 4.67 25.19 -17.41
N ILE A 236 5.36 25.94 -16.56
CA ILE A 236 6.65 26.56 -16.88
C ILE A 236 7.76 25.51 -16.82
N TRP A 237 7.73 24.64 -15.81
CA TRP A 237 8.68 23.57 -15.63
C TRP A 237 8.52 22.51 -16.72
N GLU A 238 7.31 22.10 -17.04
CA GLU A 238 7.00 21.20 -18.16
C GLU A 238 7.56 21.71 -19.47
N ARG A 239 7.32 22.98 -19.81
CA ARG A 239 7.83 23.59 -21.04
C ARG A 239 9.36 23.59 -21.10
N ARG A 240 10.03 23.88 -19.98
CA ARG A 240 11.49 23.85 -19.90
C ARG A 240 12.04 22.45 -20.05
N MET A 241 11.41 21.47 -19.42
CA MET A 241 11.83 20.07 -19.49
C MET A 241 11.59 19.48 -20.89
N ARG A 242 10.45 19.79 -21.53
CA ARG A 242 10.19 19.39 -22.91
C ARG A 242 11.21 20.00 -23.88
N ALA A 243 11.46 21.29 -23.77
CA ALA A 243 12.45 21.96 -24.60
C ALA A 243 13.87 21.37 -24.43
N LYS A 244 14.24 21.01 -23.20
CA LYS A 244 15.50 20.33 -22.92
C LYS A 244 15.56 18.94 -23.56
N ALA A 245 14.51 18.13 -23.38
CA ALA A 245 14.42 16.79 -23.95
C ALA A 245 14.46 16.81 -25.49
N GLU A 246 13.78 17.75 -26.15
CA GLU A 246 13.80 17.94 -27.59
C GLU A 246 15.21 18.34 -28.09
N ALA A 247 15.91 19.21 -27.34
CA ALA A 247 17.27 19.60 -27.66
C ALA A 247 18.29 18.46 -27.51
N GLU A 248 18.05 17.53 -26.59
CA GLU A 248 18.90 16.35 -26.40
C GLU A 248 18.62 15.25 -27.43
N ALA A 249 17.35 15.09 -27.85
CA ALA A 249 16.97 14.12 -28.89
C ALA A 249 17.37 14.52 -30.32
N GLY A 250 17.64 15.80 -30.53
CA GLY A 250 18.10 16.34 -31.82
C GLY A 250 19.62 16.33 -32.03
N LYS A 251 20.37 15.75 -31.07
CA LYS A 251 21.83 15.55 -31.16
C LYS A 251 22.16 14.09 -31.45
#